data_6a176f8fc4d2cc353b51bf4bc726f4f5
#
_entry.id   6a176f8fc4d2cc353b51bf4bc726f4f5
#
_cell.length_a   1.000
_cell.length_b   1.000
_cell.length_c   1.000
_cell.angle_alpha   90.00
_cell.angle_beta   90.00
_cell.angle_gamma   90.00
#
_symmetry.space_group_name_H-M   'P 1'
#
loop_
_entity.id
_entity.type
_entity.pdbx_description
1 polymer ?
#
loop_
_entity_poly.entity_id
_entity_poly.type
_entity_poly.pdbx_seq_one_letter_code
_entity_poly.pdbx_strand_id
1 'polypeptide(L)'
;MYFTMEPGKNGRLKYLALTILPAVLTTGVMNRLAASEIIPANDLTGFATMALSLVIMGGLGYFLILRKNHTIEVSDISIAEKDFQGKCRLVSLSKIRRWKKNVLGEILLLDGNDNVLLCVESNMERRDKLLAFLDSHEITEYKKEH
;
A
#
# COMPACT_ATOMS: atom_id res chain seq x y z
N MET A 1 -20.12 -3.93 16.52
CA MET A 1 -19.86 -2.80 15.58
C MET A 1 -19.29 -3.35 14.30
N TYR A 2 -19.75 -2.94 13.12
CA TYR A 2 -19.22 -3.42 11.84
C TYR A 2 -18.86 -2.22 10.95
N PHE A 3 -17.66 -2.20 10.40
CA PHE A 3 -17.27 -1.20 9.41
C PHE A 3 -16.14 -1.72 8.50
N THR A 4 -16.11 -1.18 7.29
CA THR A 4 -15.08 -1.49 6.30
C THR A 4 -14.12 -0.31 6.15
N MET A 5 -12.83 -0.61 6.06
CA MET A 5 -11.76 0.33 5.75
C MET A 5 -11.30 0.10 4.31
N GLU A 6 -11.17 1.17 3.57
CA GLU A 6 -10.70 1.17 2.19
C GLU A 6 -9.58 2.19 2.01
N PRO A 7 -8.74 2.06 0.98
CA PRO A 7 -7.77 3.08 0.65
C PRO A 7 -8.45 4.41 0.34
N GLY A 8 -8.04 5.46 1.03
CA GLY A 8 -8.63 6.79 0.91
C GLY A 8 -8.44 7.41 -0.47
N LYS A 9 -9.28 8.39 -0.82
CA LYS A 9 -9.22 9.11 -2.09
C LYS A 9 -7.84 9.73 -2.34
N ASN A 10 -7.21 10.27 -1.31
CA ASN A 10 -5.86 10.84 -1.38
C ASN A 10 -4.79 9.78 -1.62
N GLY A 11 -4.98 8.56 -1.10
CA GLY A 11 -4.13 7.42 -1.40
C GLY A 11 -4.20 7.04 -2.87
N ARG A 12 -5.40 7.00 -3.44
CA ARG A 12 -5.63 6.71 -4.88
C ARG A 12 -4.92 7.72 -5.76
N LEU A 13 -4.96 9.01 -5.42
CA LEU A 13 -4.28 10.08 -6.15
C LEU A 13 -2.76 9.97 -6.06
N LYS A 14 -2.22 9.63 -4.89
CA LYS A 14 -0.79 9.36 -4.70
C LYS A 14 -0.29 8.20 -5.57
N TYR A 15 -1.07 7.11 -5.65
CA TYR A 15 -0.73 5.97 -6.50
C TYR A 15 -0.76 6.35 -7.98
N LEU A 16 -1.74 7.14 -8.41
CA LEU A 16 -1.82 7.64 -9.77
C LEU A 16 -0.63 8.55 -10.11
N ALA A 17 -0.26 9.44 -9.23
CA ALA A 17 0.89 10.32 -9.39
C ALA A 17 2.22 9.54 -9.45
N LEU A 18 2.37 8.51 -8.59
CA LEU A 18 3.55 7.63 -8.59
C LEU A 18 3.70 6.79 -9.86
N THR A 19 2.62 6.53 -10.59
CA THR A 19 2.66 5.80 -11.87
C THR A 19 2.84 6.72 -13.06
N ILE A 20 2.13 7.84 -13.10
CA ILE A 20 2.14 8.76 -14.24
C ILE A 20 3.43 9.59 -14.27
N LEU A 21 3.90 10.09 -13.13
CA LEU A 21 5.05 10.98 -13.08
C LEU A 21 6.34 10.34 -13.61
N PRO A 22 6.74 9.12 -13.19
CA PRO A 22 7.89 8.42 -13.79
C PRO A 22 7.71 8.14 -15.27
N ALA A 23 6.47 7.83 -15.73
CA ALA A 23 6.16 7.59 -17.13
C ALA A 23 6.45 8.83 -17.99
N VAL A 24 5.92 9.98 -17.56
CA VAL A 24 6.11 11.25 -18.25
C VAL A 24 7.59 11.67 -18.26
N LEU A 25 8.28 11.53 -17.12
CA LEU A 25 9.69 11.86 -17.00
C LEU A 25 10.57 10.98 -17.90
N THR A 26 10.34 9.66 -17.88
CA THR A 26 11.12 8.72 -18.70
C THR A 26 10.89 8.99 -20.19
N THR A 27 9.63 9.20 -20.62
CA THR A 27 9.33 9.53 -22.01
C THR A 27 9.96 10.86 -22.43
N GLY A 28 9.91 11.88 -21.56
CA GLY A 28 10.54 13.19 -21.81
C GLY A 28 12.06 13.12 -21.95
N VAL A 29 12.72 12.36 -21.07
CA VAL A 29 14.18 12.13 -21.13
C VAL A 29 14.56 11.37 -22.40
N MET A 30 13.84 10.30 -22.73
CA MET A 30 14.10 9.50 -23.94
C MET A 30 13.92 10.30 -25.21
N ASN A 31 12.87 11.14 -25.29
CA ASN A 31 12.66 12.03 -26.43
C ASN A 31 13.80 13.06 -26.57
N ARG A 32 14.33 13.59 -25.46
CA ARG A 32 15.47 14.50 -25.50
C ARG A 32 16.76 13.80 -25.94
N LEU A 33 17.01 12.58 -25.47
CA LEU A 33 18.18 11.80 -25.86
C LEU A 33 18.14 11.42 -27.35
N ALA A 34 16.96 11.07 -27.86
CA ALA A 34 16.76 10.81 -29.29
C ALA A 34 16.96 12.08 -30.14
N ALA A 35 16.46 13.23 -29.68
CA ALA A 35 16.61 14.50 -30.37
C ALA A 35 18.05 15.06 -30.35
N SER A 36 18.88 14.65 -29.39
CA SER A 36 20.29 15.05 -29.28
C SER A 36 21.25 14.11 -30.05
N GLU A 37 20.73 13.15 -30.81
CA GLU A 37 21.51 12.13 -31.54
C GLU A 37 22.45 11.27 -30.68
N ILE A 38 22.35 11.38 -29.37
CA ILE A 38 23.13 10.55 -28.42
C ILE A 38 22.69 9.07 -28.53
N ILE A 39 21.40 8.84 -28.84
CA ILE A 39 20.86 7.51 -29.18
C ILE A 39 20.12 7.66 -30.51
N PRO A 40 20.69 7.13 -31.62
CA PRO A 40 20.03 7.16 -32.93
C PRO A 40 18.67 6.45 -32.83
N ALA A 41 17.65 7.03 -33.43
CA ALA A 41 16.28 6.46 -33.41
C ALA A 41 16.19 5.05 -34.02
N ASN A 42 17.20 4.67 -34.80
CA ASN A 42 17.31 3.35 -35.45
C ASN A 42 18.18 2.37 -34.67
N ASP A 43 18.66 2.74 -33.48
CA ASP A 43 19.48 1.82 -32.69
C ASP A 43 18.60 0.87 -31.88
N LEU A 44 18.86 -0.43 -32.04
CA LEU A 44 18.15 -1.51 -31.35
C LEU A 44 18.20 -1.37 -29.82
N THR A 45 19.30 -0.81 -29.30
CA THR A 45 19.47 -0.53 -27.87
C THR A 45 18.49 0.54 -27.37
N GLY A 46 18.21 1.57 -28.17
CA GLY A 46 17.23 2.61 -27.84
C GLY A 46 15.81 2.01 -27.74
N PHE A 47 15.42 1.16 -28.71
CA PHE A 47 14.14 0.47 -28.64
C PHE A 47 14.04 -0.50 -27.47
N ALA A 48 15.09 -1.25 -27.16
CA ALA A 48 15.13 -2.19 -26.05
C ALA A 48 14.97 -1.48 -24.70
N THR A 49 15.65 -0.35 -24.48
CA THR A 49 15.54 0.45 -23.27
C THR A 49 14.17 1.08 -23.12
N MET A 50 13.54 1.54 -24.19
CA MET A 50 12.20 2.10 -24.19
C MET A 50 11.15 1.00 -23.87
N ALA A 51 11.26 -0.16 -24.50
CA ALA A 51 10.39 -1.31 -24.23
C ALA A 51 10.51 -1.77 -22.77
N LEU A 52 11.75 -1.89 -22.24
CA LEU A 52 12.01 -2.26 -20.85
C LEU A 52 11.38 -1.26 -19.87
N SER A 53 11.52 0.04 -20.15
CA SER A 53 10.93 1.10 -19.34
C SER A 53 9.40 1.02 -19.30
N LEU A 54 8.78 0.74 -20.44
CA LEU A 54 7.32 0.55 -20.53
C LEU A 54 6.85 -0.68 -19.75
N VAL A 55 7.60 -1.79 -19.80
CA VAL A 55 7.28 -3.01 -19.04
C VAL A 55 7.40 -2.76 -17.54
N ILE A 56 8.47 -2.11 -17.09
CA ILE A 56 8.66 -1.78 -15.67
C ILE A 56 7.54 -0.87 -15.19
N MET A 57 7.18 0.16 -15.95
CA MET A 57 6.12 1.09 -15.57
C MET A 57 4.74 0.46 -15.62
N GLY A 58 4.48 -0.38 -16.63
CA GLY A 58 3.23 -1.15 -16.70
C GLY A 58 3.09 -2.10 -15.52
N GLY A 59 4.15 -2.80 -15.15
CA GLY A 59 4.20 -3.69 -13.98
C GLY A 59 3.98 -2.93 -12.67
N LEU A 60 4.64 -1.78 -12.51
CA LEU A 60 4.47 -0.92 -11.34
C LEU A 60 3.04 -0.37 -11.25
N GLY A 61 2.48 0.10 -12.37
CA GLY A 61 1.11 0.56 -12.47
C GLY A 61 0.09 -0.53 -12.13
N TYR A 62 0.29 -1.72 -12.67
CA TYR A 62 -0.54 -2.88 -12.36
C TYR A 62 -0.49 -3.22 -10.86
N PHE A 63 0.70 -3.27 -10.27
CA PHE A 63 0.86 -3.52 -8.83
C PHE A 63 0.13 -2.47 -7.97
N LEU A 64 0.21 -1.19 -8.34
CA LEU A 64 -0.45 -0.11 -7.61
C LEU A 64 -1.98 -0.15 -7.77
N ILE A 65 -2.49 -0.58 -8.93
CA ILE A 65 -3.92 -0.80 -9.15
C ILE A 65 -4.42 -1.97 -8.28
N LEU A 66 -3.67 -3.07 -8.23
CA LEU A 66 -4.01 -4.21 -7.38
C LEU A 66 -4.06 -3.82 -5.90
N ARG A 67 -3.10 -3.02 -5.44
CA ARG A 67 -3.05 -2.54 -4.06
C ARG A 67 -4.27 -1.68 -3.67
N LYS A 68 -4.97 -1.08 -4.65
CA LYS A 68 -6.22 -0.35 -4.44
C LYS A 68 -7.36 -1.26 -3.94
N ASN A 69 -7.31 -2.56 -4.22
CA ASN A 69 -8.35 -3.51 -3.84
C ASN A 69 -8.17 -4.06 -2.41
N HIS A 70 -7.15 -3.59 -1.69
CA HIS A 70 -6.94 -3.94 -0.30
C HIS A 70 -8.07 -3.36 0.57
N THR A 71 -8.80 -4.21 1.27
CA THR A 71 -9.88 -3.81 2.18
C THR A 71 -9.74 -4.51 3.52
N ILE A 72 -10.15 -3.82 4.59
CA ILE A 72 -10.15 -4.38 5.94
C ILE A 72 -11.56 -4.22 6.51
N GLU A 73 -12.16 -5.34 6.89
CA GLU A 73 -13.47 -5.41 7.53
C GLU A 73 -13.29 -5.67 9.01
N VAL A 74 -13.84 -4.79 9.84
CA VAL A 74 -13.76 -4.86 11.29
C VAL A 74 -15.13 -5.26 11.84
N SER A 75 -15.16 -6.34 12.63
CA SER A 75 -16.34 -6.82 13.34
C SER A 75 -16.04 -7.02 14.82
N ASP A 76 -17.04 -7.21 15.66
CA ASP A 76 -16.87 -7.36 17.12
C ASP A 76 -16.07 -8.62 17.52
N ILE A 77 -15.89 -9.58 16.62
CA ILE A 77 -15.23 -10.85 16.90
C ILE A 77 -13.94 -11.05 16.12
N SER A 78 -13.77 -10.33 15.00
CA SER A 78 -12.64 -10.54 14.08
C SER A 78 -12.38 -9.35 13.18
N ILE A 79 -11.15 -9.29 12.67
CA ILE A 79 -10.75 -8.37 11.62
C ILE A 79 -10.38 -9.21 10.40
N ALA A 80 -11.05 -8.99 9.29
CA ALA A 80 -10.80 -9.64 8.01
C ALA A 80 -10.04 -8.69 7.08
N GLU A 81 -8.90 -9.12 6.60
CA GLU A 81 -8.11 -8.44 5.58
C GLU A 81 -8.34 -9.15 4.24
N LYS A 82 -8.73 -8.40 3.24
CA LYS A 82 -8.71 -8.86 1.85
C LYS A 82 -7.54 -8.16 1.17
N ASP A 83 -6.51 -8.93 0.83
CA ASP A 83 -5.33 -8.39 0.16
C ASP A 83 -5.63 -8.02 -1.30
N PHE A 84 -4.64 -7.40 -1.96
CA PHE A 84 -4.73 -6.96 -3.35
C PHE A 84 -4.93 -8.13 -4.35
N GLN A 85 -4.62 -9.37 -3.98
CA GLN A 85 -4.84 -10.58 -4.78
C GLN A 85 -6.22 -11.21 -4.53
N GLY A 86 -7.02 -10.63 -3.64
CA GLY A 86 -8.32 -11.16 -3.24
C GLY A 86 -8.25 -12.26 -2.19
N LYS A 87 -7.06 -12.55 -1.63
CA LYS A 87 -6.88 -13.53 -0.57
C LYS A 87 -7.38 -12.93 0.74
N CYS A 88 -8.28 -13.64 1.40
CA CYS A 88 -8.83 -13.21 2.68
C CYS A 88 -8.03 -13.82 3.84
N ARG A 89 -7.64 -12.97 4.78
CA ARG A 89 -7.02 -13.35 6.05
C ARG A 89 -7.94 -12.91 7.18
N LEU A 90 -8.36 -13.86 8.00
CA LEU A 90 -9.19 -13.59 9.17
C LEU A 90 -8.34 -13.66 10.44
N VAL A 91 -8.39 -12.59 11.23
CA VAL A 91 -7.72 -12.52 12.53
C VAL A 91 -8.79 -12.36 13.61
N SER A 92 -8.88 -13.32 14.54
CA SER A 92 -9.78 -13.20 15.69
C SER A 92 -9.33 -12.05 16.59
N LEU A 93 -10.28 -11.25 17.06
CA LEU A 93 -10.00 -10.13 17.97
C LEU A 93 -9.32 -10.59 19.26
N SER A 94 -9.70 -11.80 19.75
CA SER A 94 -9.10 -12.40 20.95
C SER A 94 -7.60 -12.69 20.87
N LYS A 95 -7.05 -12.77 19.65
CA LYS A 95 -5.59 -12.97 19.43
C LYS A 95 -4.83 -11.66 19.44
N ILE A 96 -5.50 -10.52 19.22
CA ILE A 96 -4.87 -9.20 19.20
C ILE A 96 -4.74 -8.73 20.64
N ARG A 97 -3.53 -8.44 21.08
CA ARG A 97 -3.24 -7.98 22.45
C ARG A 97 -2.81 -6.53 22.50
N ARG A 98 -2.10 -6.08 21.48
CA ARG A 98 -1.52 -4.73 21.42
C ARG A 98 -1.52 -4.23 19.99
N TRP A 99 -1.37 -2.94 19.84
CA TRP A 99 -1.10 -2.32 18.55
C TRP A 99 0.06 -1.34 18.66
N LYS A 100 0.77 -1.10 17.58
CA LYS A 100 1.80 -0.06 17.50
C LYS A 100 1.75 0.66 16.18
N LYS A 101 2.21 1.91 16.17
CA LYS A 101 2.40 2.68 14.96
C LYS A 101 3.86 2.60 14.53
N ASN A 102 4.12 2.27 13.27
CA ASN A 102 5.47 2.27 12.73
C ASN A 102 5.86 3.66 12.19
N VAL A 103 7.11 3.80 11.72
CA VAL A 103 7.66 5.05 11.17
C VAL A 103 6.89 5.52 9.92
N LEU A 104 6.31 4.59 9.15
CA LEU A 104 5.50 4.89 7.96
C LEU A 104 4.07 5.31 8.31
N GLY A 105 3.74 5.34 9.61
CA GLY A 105 2.41 5.67 10.09
C GLY A 105 1.39 4.54 9.96
N GLU A 106 1.82 3.30 9.65
CA GLU A 106 0.96 2.12 9.59
C GLU A 106 0.64 1.62 11.01
N ILE A 107 -0.55 1.05 11.20
CA ILE A 107 -0.96 0.45 12.47
C ILE A 107 -0.71 -1.06 12.36
N LEU A 108 0.15 -1.58 13.21
CA LEU A 108 0.48 -3.00 13.32
C LEU A 108 -0.31 -3.58 14.49
N LEU A 109 -1.13 -4.60 14.24
CA LEU A 109 -1.84 -5.37 15.26
C LEU A 109 -0.97 -6.56 15.67
N LEU A 110 -0.74 -6.71 16.97
CA LEU A 110 0.21 -7.66 17.54
C LEU A 110 -0.50 -8.69 18.40
N ASP A 111 0.06 -9.92 18.41
CA ASP A 111 -0.31 -10.95 19.36
C ASP A 111 0.37 -10.77 20.74
N GLY A 112 0.20 -11.75 21.65
CA GLY A 112 0.83 -11.75 22.98
C GLY A 112 2.36 -11.90 22.95
N ASN A 113 2.94 -12.33 21.82
CA ASN A 113 4.37 -12.54 21.61
C ASN A 113 4.99 -11.45 20.71
N ASP A 114 4.29 -10.35 20.51
CA ASP A 114 4.68 -9.22 19.66
C ASP A 114 4.84 -9.58 18.16
N ASN A 115 4.29 -10.69 17.70
CA ASN A 115 4.23 -11.00 16.27
C ASN A 115 3.15 -10.17 15.59
N VAL A 116 3.45 -9.70 14.37
CA VAL A 116 2.51 -8.93 13.58
C VAL A 116 1.44 -9.86 13.00
N LEU A 117 0.20 -9.67 13.44
CA LEU A 117 -0.96 -10.38 12.93
C LEU A 117 -1.54 -9.72 11.69
N LEU A 118 -1.58 -8.38 11.67
CA LEU A 118 -2.16 -7.59 10.60
C LEU A 118 -1.50 -6.21 10.54
N CYS A 119 -1.36 -5.67 9.32
CA CYS A 119 -0.83 -4.33 9.08
C CYS A 119 -1.89 -3.47 8.39
N VAL A 120 -2.27 -2.37 9.02
CA VAL A 120 -3.21 -1.39 8.47
C VAL A 120 -2.43 -0.23 7.88
N GLU A 121 -2.49 -0.07 6.58
CA GLU A 121 -1.74 0.96 5.86
C GLU A 121 -2.13 2.39 6.28
N SER A 122 -1.17 3.31 6.18
CA SER A 122 -1.35 4.71 6.57
C SER A 122 -2.37 5.48 5.72
N ASN A 123 -2.68 4.99 4.52
CA ASN A 123 -3.62 5.57 3.56
C ASN A 123 -5.05 5.04 3.67
N MET A 124 -5.32 4.10 4.60
CA MET A 124 -6.67 3.60 4.84
C MET A 124 -7.56 4.68 5.49
N GLU A 125 -8.80 4.77 5.04
CA GLU A 125 -9.82 5.60 5.68
C GLU A 125 -10.32 4.97 7.00
N ARG A 126 -10.93 5.78 7.88
CA ARG A 126 -11.54 5.35 9.15
C ARG A 126 -10.56 4.75 10.18
N ARG A 127 -9.28 5.11 10.09
CA ARG A 127 -8.26 4.66 11.05
C ARG A 127 -8.58 5.08 12.49
N ASP A 128 -9.14 6.28 12.66
CA ASP A 128 -9.55 6.76 13.98
C ASP A 128 -10.66 5.90 14.57
N LYS A 129 -11.58 5.39 13.72
CA LYS A 129 -12.60 4.43 14.16
C LYS A 129 -11.99 3.10 14.57
N LEU A 130 -10.95 2.64 13.87
CA LEU A 130 -10.22 1.43 14.26
C LEU A 130 -9.55 1.61 15.62
N LEU A 131 -8.86 2.74 15.85
CA LEU A 131 -8.22 3.01 17.13
C LEU A 131 -9.23 3.09 18.27
N ALA A 132 -10.35 3.79 18.08
CA ALA A 132 -11.43 3.84 19.07
C ALA A 132 -12.05 2.46 19.33
N PHE A 133 -12.16 1.62 18.29
CA PHE A 133 -12.62 0.25 18.43
C PHE A 133 -11.63 -0.61 19.21
N LEU A 134 -10.34 -0.53 18.95
CA LEU A 134 -9.31 -1.25 19.70
C LEU A 134 -9.28 -0.84 21.17
N ASP A 135 -9.40 0.46 21.44
CA ASP A 135 -9.47 1.02 22.79
C ASP A 135 -10.69 0.51 23.56
N SER A 136 -11.87 0.46 22.91
CA SER A 136 -13.10 -0.09 23.50
C SER A 136 -13.00 -1.58 23.84
N HIS A 137 -12.05 -2.30 23.27
CA HIS A 137 -11.77 -3.73 23.54
C HIS A 137 -10.52 -3.93 24.40
N GLU A 138 -10.05 -2.88 25.07
CA GLU A 138 -8.86 -2.90 25.96
C GLU A 138 -7.56 -3.32 25.24
N ILE A 139 -7.50 -3.18 23.92
CA ILE A 139 -6.30 -3.44 23.13
C ILE A 139 -5.47 -2.16 23.10
N THR A 140 -4.42 -2.13 23.94
CA THR A 140 -3.63 -0.91 24.20
C THR A 140 -2.50 -0.71 23.19
N GLU A 141 -2.04 0.54 23.10
CA GLU A 141 -0.85 0.87 22.32
C GLU A 141 0.40 0.28 22.96
N TYR A 142 1.22 -0.38 22.17
CA TYR A 142 2.54 -0.87 22.60
C TYR A 142 3.48 0.32 22.78
N LYS A 143 3.74 0.70 24.02
CA LYS A 143 4.79 1.66 24.39
C LYS A 143 6.05 0.85 24.71
N LYS A 144 7.11 1.08 23.94
CA LYS A 144 8.42 0.53 24.29
C LYS A 144 8.88 1.25 25.56
N GLU A 145 8.91 0.54 26.67
CA GLU A 145 9.58 1.05 27.87
C GLU A 145 11.07 1.23 27.53
N HIS A 146 11.54 2.44 27.68
CA HIS A 146 12.95 2.80 27.53
C HIS A 146 13.69 2.53 28.83
#